data_72a349cbd6c0468eb53bc4d6b4164a18
#
_entry.id   72a349cbd6c0468eb53bc4d6b4164a18
#
_cell.length_a   1.000
_cell.length_b   1.000
_cell.length_c   1.000
_cell.angle_alpha   90.00
_cell.angle_beta   90.00
_cell.angle_gamma   90.00
#
_symmetry.space_group_name_H-M   'P 1'
#
loop_
_entity.id
_entity.type
_entity.pdbx_description
1 polymer ?
#
loop_
_entity_poly.entity_id
_entity_poly.type
_entity_poly.pdbx_seq_one_letter_code
_entity_poly.pdbx_strand_id
1 'polypeptide(L)'
;MYFSGVLQAVCFLSIVFYDSVIYNAGMTDDNYLKNLLGAFATTIASNIEMEIAELDGRSLSHEAALVAINNHPNDGIEMLSKVLGLTHSGSVRLVNNLVHDGFVDRHRSKIDARAVVLCVTDAGRNRANKILLAREKITSSVLDTLGENEKERIIPILETILSAMTDNVVEARRICRFCNEGVCRKAGCPVEIAATKKA
;
A
#
# COMPACT_ATOMS: atom_id res chain seq x y z
N MET A 1 3.07 -36.97 51.85
CA MET A 1 3.85 -36.13 50.92
C MET A 1 4.10 -36.92 49.63
N TYR A 2 3.13 -37.02 48.76
CA TYR A 2 3.28 -37.52 47.36
C TYR A 2 1.95 -37.27 46.63
N PHE A 3 1.70 -36.02 46.19
CA PHE A 3 0.64 -35.71 45.27
C PHE A 3 0.97 -34.40 44.53
N SER A 4 2.08 -34.38 43.78
CA SER A 4 2.38 -33.17 42.94
C SER A 4 2.99 -33.52 41.58
N GLY A 5 3.10 -34.80 41.20
CA GLY A 5 3.79 -35.20 39.95
C GLY A 5 2.87 -35.54 38.77
N VAL A 6 1.58 -35.77 39.00
CA VAL A 6 0.69 -36.32 37.97
C VAL A 6 -0.05 -35.24 37.19
N LEU A 7 -0.26 -34.05 37.77
CA LEU A 7 -1.01 -32.95 37.10
C LEU A 7 -0.18 -32.22 36.04
N GLN A 8 1.13 -32.15 36.16
CA GLN A 8 2.00 -31.49 35.17
C GLN A 8 2.23 -32.33 33.92
N ALA A 9 2.23 -33.65 34.02
CA ALA A 9 2.42 -34.53 32.86
C ALA A 9 1.21 -34.58 31.91
N VAL A 10 -0.01 -34.40 32.43
CA VAL A 10 -1.23 -34.44 31.63
C VAL A 10 -1.41 -33.14 30.82
N CYS A 11 -0.95 -31.99 31.35
CA CYS A 11 -1.05 -30.71 30.64
C CYS A 11 -0.03 -30.63 29.49
N PHE A 12 1.17 -31.21 29.66
CA PHE A 12 2.20 -31.21 28.60
C PHE A 12 1.87 -32.19 27.46
N LEU A 13 1.27 -33.34 27.77
CA LEU A 13 0.81 -34.26 26.73
C LEU A 13 -0.38 -33.74 25.93
N SER A 14 -1.25 -32.96 26.55
CA SER A 14 -2.38 -32.34 25.85
C SER A 14 -1.95 -31.23 24.85
N ILE A 15 -0.91 -30.48 25.17
CA ILE A 15 -0.39 -29.42 24.28
C ILE A 15 0.34 -30.03 23.09
N VAL A 16 1.14 -31.06 23.29
CA VAL A 16 1.88 -31.75 22.21
C VAL A 16 0.93 -32.54 21.29
N PHE A 17 -0.15 -33.11 21.82
CA PHE A 17 -1.18 -33.75 20.99
C PHE A 17 -2.07 -32.74 20.25
N TYR A 18 -2.31 -31.54 20.82
CA TYR A 18 -3.07 -30.52 20.16
C TYR A 18 -2.32 -29.91 18.95
N ASP A 19 -0.99 -29.71 19.08
CA ASP A 19 -0.16 -29.25 17.97
C ASP A 19 -0.08 -30.29 16.82
N SER A 20 0.01 -31.59 17.13
CA SER A 20 0.09 -32.65 16.10
C SER A 20 -1.25 -32.93 15.41
N VAL A 21 -2.39 -32.70 16.08
CA VAL A 21 -3.73 -32.90 15.52
C VAL A 21 -4.16 -31.72 14.64
N ILE A 22 -3.76 -30.49 14.96
CA ILE A 22 -4.03 -29.32 14.11
C ILE A 22 -3.18 -29.35 12.83
N TYR A 23 -1.96 -29.87 12.88
CA TYR A 23 -1.09 -29.98 11.70
C TYR A 23 -1.54 -31.08 10.71
N ASN A 24 -2.35 -32.07 11.15
CA ASN A 24 -2.83 -33.17 10.31
C ASN A 24 -4.28 -33.07 9.85
N ALA A 25 -5.05 -32.08 10.26
CA ALA A 25 -6.41 -31.86 9.82
C ALA A 25 -6.47 -31.01 8.55
N GLY A 26 -5.94 -31.53 7.41
CA GLY A 26 -6.40 -31.19 6.06
C GLY A 26 -6.43 -29.71 5.66
N MET A 27 -5.56 -28.84 6.21
CA MET A 27 -5.31 -27.56 5.60
C MET A 27 -4.46 -27.82 4.36
N THR A 28 -5.07 -27.73 3.17
CA THR A 28 -4.32 -27.76 1.92
C THR A 28 -3.23 -26.68 1.98
N ASP A 29 -2.07 -26.91 1.40
CA ASP A 29 -0.99 -25.91 1.30
C ASP A 29 -1.52 -24.56 0.80
N ASP A 30 -2.54 -24.58 -0.05
CA ASP A 30 -3.23 -23.40 -0.59
C ASP A 30 -3.98 -22.58 0.49
N ASN A 31 -4.66 -23.21 1.45
CA ASN A 31 -5.36 -22.51 2.54
C ASN A 31 -4.35 -21.87 3.53
N TYR A 32 -3.25 -22.55 3.79
CA TYR A 32 -2.18 -21.98 4.60
C TYR A 32 -1.55 -20.76 3.90
N LEU A 33 -1.25 -20.88 2.61
CA LEU A 33 -0.72 -19.77 1.81
C LEU A 33 -1.68 -18.56 1.77
N LYS A 34 -2.99 -18.78 1.63
CA LYS A 34 -4.01 -17.72 1.70
C LYS A 34 -3.99 -17.00 3.04
N ASN A 35 -3.87 -17.74 4.15
CA ASN A 35 -3.77 -17.15 5.49
C ASN A 35 -2.50 -16.32 5.66
N LEU A 36 -1.34 -16.84 5.23
CA LEU A 36 -0.08 -16.10 5.28
C LEU A 36 -0.15 -14.81 4.45
N LEU A 37 -0.67 -14.89 3.23
CA LEU A 37 -0.82 -13.73 2.36
C LEU A 37 -1.78 -12.69 2.96
N GLY A 38 -2.91 -13.13 3.53
CA GLY A 38 -3.85 -12.24 4.20
C GLY A 38 -3.24 -11.55 5.41
N ALA A 39 -2.57 -12.29 6.29
CA ALA A 39 -1.89 -11.76 7.47
C ALA A 39 -0.78 -10.77 7.07
N PHE A 40 0.05 -11.13 6.09
CA PHE A 40 1.10 -10.27 5.56
C PHE A 40 0.54 -8.95 5.01
N ALA A 41 -0.45 -9.02 4.12
CA ALA A 41 -1.06 -7.84 3.52
C ALA A 41 -1.67 -6.90 4.57
N THR A 42 -2.42 -7.45 5.53
CA THR A 42 -3.04 -6.67 6.61
C THR A 42 -1.99 -6.01 7.50
N THR A 43 -0.97 -6.75 7.92
CA THR A 43 0.09 -6.23 8.80
C THR A 43 0.89 -5.12 8.13
N ILE A 44 1.32 -5.31 6.88
CA ILE A 44 2.06 -4.29 6.13
C ILE A 44 1.21 -3.02 5.96
N ALA A 45 -0.06 -3.16 5.55
CA ALA A 45 -0.94 -2.02 5.36
C ALA A 45 -1.14 -1.23 6.66
N SER A 46 -1.41 -1.92 7.78
CA SER A 46 -1.60 -1.29 9.08
C SER A 46 -0.33 -0.59 9.59
N ASN A 47 0.84 -1.22 9.42
CA ASN A 47 2.10 -0.61 9.86
C ASN A 47 2.44 0.64 9.04
N ILE A 48 2.20 0.63 7.72
CA ILE A 48 2.37 1.80 6.86
C ILE A 48 1.41 2.92 7.29
N GLU A 49 0.14 2.59 7.55
CA GLU A 49 -0.85 3.57 8.02
C GLU A 49 -0.45 4.20 9.35
N MET A 50 -0.01 3.40 10.32
CA MET A 50 0.48 3.90 11.61
C MET A 50 1.70 4.81 11.44
N GLU A 51 2.70 4.41 10.65
CA GLU A 51 3.90 5.22 10.42
C GLU A 51 3.58 6.55 9.72
N ILE A 52 2.63 6.55 8.78
CA ILE A 52 2.15 7.77 8.13
C ILE A 52 1.37 8.66 9.12
N ALA A 53 0.57 8.07 10.00
CA ALA A 53 -0.21 8.81 11.00
C ALA A 53 0.67 9.61 11.97
N GLU A 54 1.90 9.14 12.25
CA GLU A 54 2.89 9.88 13.06
C GLU A 54 3.36 11.19 12.40
N LEU A 55 3.06 11.38 11.13
CA LEU A 55 3.47 12.56 10.38
C LEU A 55 2.52 13.77 10.51
N ASP A 56 1.78 13.99 11.60
CA ASP A 56 0.84 15.10 11.88
C ASP A 56 -0.66 14.77 11.71
N GLY A 57 -1.02 13.48 11.80
CA GLY A 57 -2.41 13.07 12.06
C GLY A 57 -3.46 13.35 10.98
N ARG A 58 -3.05 13.52 9.72
CA ARG A 58 -4.01 13.62 8.61
C ARG A 58 -4.56 12.26 8.23
N SER A 59 -5.77 12.24 7.65
CA SER A 59 -6.32 10.97 7.17
C SER A 59 -5.47 10.39 6.04
N LEU A 60 -5.39 9.06 5.97
CA LEU A 60 -4.67 8.34 4.92
C LEU A 60 -5.09 8.77 3.49
N SER A 61 -6.36 9.16 3.31
CA SER A 61 -6.85 9.67 2.02
C SER A 61 -6.21 11.00 1.62
N HIS A 62 -5.93 11.90 2.58
CA HIS A 62 -5.23 13.16 2.30
C HIS A 62 -3.78 12.89 1.88
N GLU A 63 -3.11 11.98 2.57
CA GLU A 63 -1.73 11.62 2.29
C GLU A 63 -1.61 10.88 0.94
N ALA A 64 -2.54 9.98 0.64
CA ALA A 64 -2.62 9.32 -0.66
C ALA A 64 -2.88 10.31 -1.80
N ALA A 65 -3.77 11.29 -1.59
CA ALA A 65 -4.03 12.34 -2.57
C ALA A 65 -2.77 13.15 -2.89
N LEU A 66 -2.01 13.50 -1.86
CA LEU A 66 -0.81 14.31 -2.03
C LEU A 66 0.27 13.56 -2.82
N VAL A 67 0.50 12.27 -2.53
CA VAL A 67 1.42 11.43 -3.30
C VAL A 67 0.91 11.25 -4.74
N ALA A 68 -0.39 11.01 -4.94
CA ALA A 68 -0.97 10.86 -6.28
C ALA A 68 -0.82 12.13 -7.13
N ILE A 69 -1.07 13.32 -6.56
CA ILE A 69 -0.87 14.62 -7.25
C ILE A 69 0.61 14.85 -7.55
N ASN A 70 1.51 14.47 -6.64
CA ASN A 70 2.95 14.58 -6.85
C ASN A 70 3.44 13.69 -8.00
N ASN A 71 2.94 12.46 -8.10
CA ASN A 71 3.29 11.51 -9.15
C ASN A 71 2.68 11.86 -10.51
N HIS A 72 1.48 12.45 -10.51
CA HIS A 72 0.72 12.82 -11.70
C HIS A 72 0.33 14.30 -11.67
N PRO A 73 1.30 15.22 -11.79
CA PRO A 73 0.99 16.63 -11.87
C PRO A 73 0.14 16.93 -13.11
N ASN A 74 -0.77 17.88 -12.98
CA ASN A 74 -1.73 18.27 -14.01
C ASN A 74 -2.94 17.34 -14.19
N ASP A 75 -3.15 16.36 -13.35
CA ASP A 75 -4.44 15.66 -13.26
C ASP A 75 -5.51 16.55 -12.62
N GLY A 76 -6.76 16.35 -13.05
CA GLY A 76 -7.93 16.99 -12.44
C GLY A 76 -8.51 16.24 -11.26
N ILE A 77 -9.40 16.91 -10.53
CA ILE A 77 -10.11 16.33 -9.36
C ILE A 77 -10.88 15.04 -9.73
N GLU A 78 -11.41 14.94 -10.94
CA GLU A 78 -12.16 13.76 -11.38
C GLU A 78 -11.28 12.50 -11.39
N MET A 79 -10.06 12.59 -11.94
CA MET A 79 -9.13 11.48 -11.93
C MET A 79 -8.75 11.12 -10.49
N LEU A 80 -8.44 12.10 -9.66
CA LEU A 80 -8.13 11.90 -8.24
C LEU A 80 -9.27 11.21 -7.49
N SER A 81 -10.52 11.57 -7.77
CA SER A 81 -11.72 10.95 -7.19
C SER A 81 -11.76 9.44 -7.50
N LYS A 82 -11.54 9.08 -8.77
CA LYS A 82 -11.52 7.68 -9.22
C LYS A 82 -10.38 6.88 -8.55
N VAL A 83 -9.19 7.47 -8.48
CA VAL A 83 -8.01 6.84 -7.87
C VAL A 83 -8.21 6.58 -6.39
N LEU A 84 -8.79 7.53 -5.66
CA LEU A 84 -9.02 7.41 -4.21
C LEU A 84 -10.32 6.67 -3.85
N GLY A 85 -11.19 6.39 -4.83
CA GLY A 85 -12.51 5.79 -4.58
C GLY A 85 -13.43 6.70 -3.79
N LEU A 86 -13.30 8.02 -3.95
CA LEU A 86 -14.11 9.03 -3.28
C LEU A 86 -15.21 9.58 -4.18
N THR A 87 -16.26 10.13 -3.58
CA THR A 87 -17.22 10.94 -4.33
C THR A 87 -16.57 12.22 -4.82
N HIS A 88 -17.11 12.81 -5.90
CA HIS A 88 -16.59 14.09 -6.42
C HIS A 88 -16.59 15.17 -5.32
N SER A 89 -17.69 15.32 -4.56
CA SER A 89 -17.77 16.28 -3.47
C SER A 89 -16.79 16.02 -2.31
N GLY A 90 -16.52 14.74 -2.03
CA GLY A 90 -15.49 14.33 -1.06
C GLY A 90 -14.11 14.76 -1.50
N SER A 91 -13.78 14.51 -2.78
CA SER A 91 -12.50 14.90 -3.37
C SER A 91 -12.31 16.41 -3.46
N VAL A 92 -13.38 17.17 -3.78
CA VAL A 92 -13.35 18.64 -3.75
C VAL A 92 -13.01 19.16 -2.36
N ARG A 93 -13.66 18.62 -1.30
CA ARG A 93 -13.35 18.99 0.10
C ARG A 93 -11.91 18.64 0.47
N LEU A 94 -11.47 17.44 0.14
CA LEU A 94 -10.10 16.99 0.41
C LEU A 94 -9.08 17.92 -0.25
N VAL A 95 -9.26 18.24 -1.54
CA VAL A 95 -8.37 19.15 -2.26
C VAL A 95 -8.45 20.58 -1.70
N ASN A 96 -9.63 21.05 -1.25
CA ASN A 96 -9.74 22.36 -0.59
C ASN A 96 -8.88 22.40 0.69
N ASN A 97 -8.87 21.32 1.49
CA ASN A 97 -8.03 21.23 2.68
C ASN A 97 -6.55 21.26 2.31
N LEU A 98 -6.11 20.49 1.30
CA LEU A 98 -4.72 20.50 0.85
C LEU A 98 -4.27 21.87 0.31
N VAL A 99 -5.16 22.58 -0.36
CA VAL A 99 -4.88 23.96 -0.84
C VAL A 99 -4.82 24.93 0.35
N HIS A 100 -5.78 24.86 1.28
CA HIS A 100 -5.77 25.68 2.50
C HIS A 100 -4.48 25.48 3.32
N ASP A 101 -3.99 24.26 3.38
CA ASP A 101 -2.76 23.89 4.10
C ASP A 101 -1.48 24.23 3.31
N GLY A 102 -1.61 24.78 2.11
CA GLY A 102 -0.49 25.20 1.27
C GLY A 102 0.30 24.07 0.62
N PHE A 103 -0.27 22.85 0.52
CA PHE A 103 0.40 21.70 -0.09
C PHE A 103 0.10 21.54 -1.58
N VAL A 104 -1.03 22.07 -2.05
CA VAL A 104 -1.50 21.90 -3.43
C VAL A 104 -1.94 23.25 -3.98
N ASP A 105 -1.59 23.49 -5.23
CA ASP A 105 -2.08 24.61 -6.04
C ASP A 105 -3.03 24.13 -7.12
N ARG A 106 -3.98 25.01 -7.51
CA ARG A 106 -4.87 24.82 -8.64
C ARG A 106 -4.47 25.74 -9.78
N HIS A 107 -4.30 25.15 -10.95
CA HIS A 107 -3.95 25.87 -12.16
C HIS A 107 -4.97 25.60 -13.26
N ARG A 108 -5.07 26.52 -14.23
CA ARG A 108 -5.77 26.22 -15.49
C ARG A 108 -4.90 25.27 -16.30
N SER A 109 -5.53 24.26 -16.88
CA SER A 109 -4.82 23.34 -17.78
C SER A 109 -4.28 24.10 -18.99
N LYS A 110 -3.06 23.77 -19.42
CA LYS A 110 -2.45 24.31 -20.62
C LYS A 110 -3.03 23.69 -21.91
N ILE A 111 -3.70 22.53 -21.77
CA ILE A 111 -4.27 21.77 -22.89
C ILE A 111 -5.74 22.16 -23.07
N ASP A 112 -6.49 22.30 -21.98
CA ASP A 112 -7.90 22.75 -21.98
C ASP A 112 -8.09 23.83 -20.94
N ALA A 113 -8.26 25.09 -21.41
CA ALA A 113 -8.41 26.24 -20.54
C ALA A 113 -9.66 26.21 -19.64
N ARG A 114 -10.61 25.28 -19.87
CA ARG A 114 -11.79 25.06 -19.02
C ARG A 114 -11.51 24.15 -17.87
N ALA A 115 -10.47 23.30 -17.97
CA ALA A 115 -10.10 22.33 -16.94
C ALA A 115 -9.20 22.96 -15.87
N VAL A 116 -9.44 22.57 -14.62
CA VAL A 116 -8.59 22.89 -13.47
C VAL A 116 -7.76 21.65 -13.15
N VAL A 117 -6.46 21.83 -13.06
CA VAL A 117 -5.47 20.80 -12.75
C VAL A 117 -4.80 21.07 -11.41
N LEU A 118 -4.25 20.03 -10.80
CA LEU A 118 -3.64 20.04 -9.49
C LEU A 118 -2.12 19.87 -9.61
N CYS A 119 -1.40 20.66 -8.82
CA CYS A 119 0.05 20.51 -8.68
C CYS A 119 0.44 20.63 -7.21
N VAL A 120 1.45 19.89 -6.77
CA VAL A 120 2.01 20.07 -5.42
C VAL A 120 2.86 21.33 -5.37
N THR A 121 2.80 22.05 -4.25
CA THR A 121 3.77 23.10 -3.89
C THR A 121 5.10 22.47 -3.44
N ASP A 122 6.12 23.28 -3.17
CA ASP A 122 7.37 22.77 -2.56
C ASP A 122 7.11 22.18 -1.18
N ALA A 123 6.22 22.75 -0.38
CA ALA A 123 5.79 22.20 0.91
C ALA A 123 5.05 20.87 0.71
N GLY A 124 4.17 20.79 -0.29
CA GLY A 124 3.47 19.56 -0.66
C GLY A 124 4.41 18.46 -1.14
N ARG A 125 5.41 18.79 -1.95
CA ARG A 125 6.44 17.85 -2.40
C ARG A 125 7.27 17.31 -1.22
N ASN A 126 7.67 18.18 -0.31
CA ASN A 126 8.39 17.77 0.89
C ASN A 126 7.53 16.85 1.77
N ARG A 127 6.22 17.13 1.90
CA ARG A 127 5.29 16.26 2.61
C ARG A 127 5.13 14.90 1.91
N ALA A 128 4.93 14.88 0.60
CA ALA A 128 4.84 13.65 -0.18
C ALA A 128 6.10 12.78 -0.01
N ASN A 129 7.28 13.38 0.00
CA ASN A 129 8.53 12.66 0.25
C ASN A 129 8.57 12.03 1.66
N LYS A 130 8.09 12.72 2.70
CA LYS A 130 8.01 12.16 4.06
C LYS A 130 7.07 10.96 4.12
N ILE A 131 5.93 11.01 3.42
CA ILE A 131 4.99 9.88 3.31
C ILE A 131 5.65 8.68 2.63
N LEU A 132 6.38 8.92 1.53
CA LEU A 132 7.09 7.86 0.82
C LEU A 132 8.20 7.24 1.69
N LEU A 133 8.94 8.04 2.47
CA LEU A 133 9.94 7.55 3.42
C LEU A 133 9.32 6.74 4.56
N ALA A 134 8.17 7.17 5.10
CA ALA A 134 7.44 6.42 6.11
C ALA A 134 7.03 5.02 5.60
N ARG A 135 6.51 4.95 4.36
CA ARG A 135 6.24 3.67 3.70
C ARG A 135 7.50 2.84 3.49
N GLU A 136 8.57 3.46 3.01
CA GLU A 136 9.85 2.80 2.74
C GLU A 136 10.43 2.18 4.00
N LYS A 137 10.39 2.86 5.14
CA LYS A 137 10.84 2.35 6.44
C LYS A 137 10.19 1.00 6.76
N ILE A 138 8.88 0.87 6.59
CA ILE A 138 8.15 -0.38 6.85
C ILE A 138 8.50 -1.46 5.83
N THR A 139 8.52 -1.13 4.54
CA THR A 139 8.82 -2.11 3.50
C THR A 139 10.27 -2.59 3.56
N SER A 140 11.21 -1.71 3.88
CA SER A 140 12.62 -2.07 4.10
C SER A 140 12.78 -3.03 5.28
N SER A 141 12.14 -2.74 6.43
CA SER A 141 12.24 -3.61 7.61
C SER A 141 11.75 -5.04 7.34
N VAL A 142 10.79 -5.21 6.43
CA VAL A 142 10.33 -6.54 5.98
C VAL A 142 11.36 -7.19 5.06
N LEU A 143 11.88 -6.43 4.07
CA LEU A 143 12.86 -6.98 3.13
C LEU A 143 14.19 -7.31 3.80
N ASP A 144 14.55 -6.64 4.89
CA ASP A 144 15.77 -6.93 5.66
C ASP A 144 15.72 -8.29 6.38
N THR A 145 14.54 -8.90 6.50
CA THR A 145 14.40 -10.29 7.02
C THR A 145 14.74 -11.35 5.97
N LEU A 146 14.90 -10.97 4.70
CA LEU A 146 15.13 -11.85 3.57
C LEU A 146 16.60 -11.80 3.11
N GLY A 147 17.14 -12.97 2.76
CA GLY A 147 18.42 -13.06 2.05
C GLY A 147 18.32 -12.57 0.61
N GLU A 148 19.47 -12.26 -0.03
CA GLU A 148 19.50 -11.72 -1.40
C GLU A 148 18.81 -12.65 -2.42
N ASN A 149 19.05 -13.97 -2.33
CA ASN A 149 18.39 -14.95 -3.20
C ASN A 149 16.86 -14.96 -3.05
N GLU A 150 16.36 -14.69 -1.84
CA GLU A 150 14.92 -14.62 -1.57
C GLU A 150 14.31 -13.34 -2.13
N LYS A 151 15.03 -12.21 -2.01
CA LYS A 151 14.66 -10.94 -2.62
C LYS A 151 14.57 -11.06 -4.14
N GLU A 152 15.55 -11.69 -4.79
CA GLU A 152 15.52 -11.91 -6.24
C GLU A 152 14.33 -12.79 -6.67
N ARG A 153 13.99 -13.80 -5.87
CA ARG A 153 12.87 -14.72 -6.18
C ARG A 153 11.50 -14.12 -5.98
N ILE A 154 11.33 -13.19 -5.04
CA ILE A 154 10.03 -12.58 -4.77
C ILE A 154 9.66 -11.50 -5.80
N ILE A 155 10.62 -10.84 -6.46
CA ILE A 155 10.38 -9.81 -7.46
C ILE A 155 9.41 -10.28 -8.56
N PRO A 156 9.70 -11.35 -9.33
CA PRO A 156 8.83 -11.77 -10.42
C PRO A 156 7.45 -12.26 -9.94
N ILE A 157 7.35 -12.74 -8.70
CA ILE A 157 6.08 -13.14 -8.09
C ILE A 157 5.21 -11.91 -7.86
N LEU A 158 5.76 -10.86 -7.24
CA LEU A 158 5.04 -9.61 -7.00
C LEU A 158 4.66 -8.91 -8.30
N GLU A 159 5.56 -8.90 -9.30
CA GLU A 159 5.27 -8.34 -10.64
C GLU A 159 4.10 -9.06 -11.30
N THR A 160 4.07 -10.38 -11.24
CA THR A 160 2.98 -11.20 -11.80
C THR A 160 1.65 -10.89 -11.11
N ILE A 161 1.64 -10.86 -9.78
CA ILE A 161 0.43 -10.60 -8.98
C ILE A 161 -0.08 -9.18 -9.27
N LEU A 162 0.76 -8.17 -9.20
CA LEU A 162 0.40 -6.78 -9.43
C LEU A 162 -0.11 -6.54 -10.86
N SER A 163 0.53 -7.16 -11.85
CA SER A 163 0.06 -7.10 -13.25
C SER A 163 -1.31 -7.73 -13.42
N ALA A 164 -1.56 -8.86 -12.76
CA ALA A 164 -2.87 -9.55 -12.82
C ALA A 164 -3.99 -8.74 -12.14
N MET A 165 -3.67 -7.96 -11.11
CA MET A 165 -4.60 -7.09 -10.38
C MET A 165 -4.89 -5.77 -11.10
N THR A 166 -4.29 -5.52 -12.29
CA THR A 166 -4.40 -4.24 -12.99
C THR A 166 -5.19 -4.41 -14.28
N ASP A 167 -6.37 -3.81 -14.39
CA ASP A 167 -7.21 -3.88 -15.59
C ASP A 167 -7.22 -2.59 -16.42
N ASN A 168 -6.94 -1.44 -15.80
CA ASN A 168 -6.99 -0.15 -16.47
C ASN A 168 -6.11 0.91 -15.76
N VAL A 169 -5.98 2.08 -16.37
CA VAL A 169 -5.15 3.19 -15.85
C VAL A 169 -5.59 3.66 -14.46
N VAL A 170 -6.89 3.67 -14.16
CA VAL A 170 -7.39 4.11 -12.84
C VAL A 170 -6.96 3.13 -11.75
N GLU A 171 -7.06 1.83 -12.02
CA GLU A 171 -6.61 0.78 -11.09
C GLU A 171 -5.09 0.80 -10.91
N ALA A 172 -4.33 0.97 -12.00
CA ALA A 172 -2.90 1.16 -11.93
C ALA A 172 -2.53 2.28 -10.95
N ARG A 173 -3.14 3.45 -11.10
CA ARG A 173 -2.90 4.60 -10.20
C ARG A 173 -3.38 4.35 -8.77
N ARG A 174 -4.47 3.58 -8.59
CA ARG A 174 -4.95 3.18 -7.27
C ARG A 174 -3.97 2.27 -6.55
N ILE A 175 -3.39 1.29 -7.25
CA ILE A 175 -2.34 0.41 -6.73
C ILE A 175 -1.11 1.25 -6.36
N CYS A 176 -0.71 2.16 -7.25
CA CYS A 176 0.52 2.95 -7.11
C CYS A 176 0.36 4.22 -6.25
N ARG A 177 -0.81 4.48 -5.62
CA ARG A 177 -1.11 5.74 -4.92
C ARG A 177 -0.13 6.13 -3.80
N PHE A 178 0.65 5.18 -3.30
CA PHE A 178 1.73 5.38 -2.33
C PHE A 178 3.10 4.91 -2.85
N CYS A 179 3.25 4.71 -4.16
CA CYS A 179 4.52 4.30 -4.73
C CYS A 179 5.41 5.51 -5.05
N ASN A 180 6.72 5.31 -4.91
CA ASN A 180 7.69 6.19 -5.53
C ASN A 180 7.82 5.81 -7.01
N GLU A 181 6.98 6.40 -7.85
CA GLU A 181 6.94 6.06 -9.28
C GLU A 181 8.23 6.41 -10.02
N GLY A 182 9.01 7.38 -9.50
CA GLY A 182 10.31 7.70 -10.05
C GLY A 182 11.32 6.55 -9.99
N VAL A 183 11.18 5.63 -9.03
CA VAL A 183 11.98 4.40 -8.93
C VAL A 183 11.40 3.31 -9.85
N CYS A 184 10.09 3.03 -9.73
CA CYS A 184 9.43 1.96 -10.48
C CYS A 184 9.51 2.16 -12.01
N ARG A 185 9.30 3.39 -12.50
CA ARG A 185 9.32 3.66 -13.94
C ARG A 185 10.65 3.37 -14.59
N LYS A 186 11.76 3.56 -13.89
CA LYS A 186 13.09 3.26 -14.40
C LYS A 186 13.35 1.76 -14.60
N ALA A 187 12.73 0.94 -13.74
CA ALA A 187 12.85 -0.53 -13.81
C ALA A 187 11.81 -1.17 -14.75
N GLY A 188 10.79 -0.41 -15.21
CA GLY A 188 9.66 -0.93 -15.95
C GLY A 188 8.53 -1.36 -15.00
N CYS A 189 7.61 -0.43 -14.66
CA CYS A 189 6.53 -0.72 -13.72
C CYS A 189 5.56 -1.78 -14.28
N PRO A 190 5.40 -2.96 -13.64
CA PRO A 190 4.53 -4.03 -14.15
C PRO A 190 3.05 -3.61 -14.18
N VAL A 191 2.63 -2.74 -13.27
CA VAL A 191 1.27 -2.20 -13.18
C VAL A 191 0.97 -1.27 -14.36
N GLU A 192 1.89 -0.34 -14.69
CA GLU A 192 1.74 0.57 -15.81
C GLU A 192 1.74 -0.17 -17.16
N ILE A 193 2.65 -1.16 -17.31
CA ILE A 193 2.71 -2.00 -18.50
C ILE A 193 1.41 -2.81 -18.67
N ALA A 194 0.84 -3.35 -17.60
CA ALA A 194 -0.42 -4.10 -17.65
C ALA A 194 -1.60 -3.20 -18.06
N ALA A 195 -1.68 -1.98 -17.50
CA ALA A 195 -2.74 -1.02 -17.81
C ALA A 195 -2.71 -0.59 -19.29
N THR A 196 -1.51 -0.41 -19.87
CA THR A 196 -1.38 0.01 -21.28
C THR A 196 -1.66 -1.12 -22.28
N LYS A 197 -1.44 -2.38 -21.90
CA LYS A 197 -1.74 -3.54 -22.76
C LYS A 197 -3.22 -3.88 -22.86
N LYS A 198 -4.01 -3.47 -21.87
CA LYS A 198 -5.46 -3.74 -21.79
C LYS A 198 -6.32 -2.55 -22.22
N ALA A 199 -5.72 -1.39 -22.53
CA ALA A 199 -6.37 -0.18 -23.05
C ALA A 199 -6.53 -0.26 -24.58
#